data_f53d248200156aed060a8617747d2abc
#
_entry.id   f53d248200156aed060a8617747d2abc
#
_cell.length_a   1.000
_cell.length_b   1.000
_cell.length_c   1.000
_cell.angle_alpha   90.00
_cell.angle_beta   90.00
_cell.angle_gamma   90.00
#
_symmetry.space_group_name_H-M   'P 1'
#
loop_
_entity.id
_entity.type
_entity.pdbx_description
1 polymer ?
#
loop_
_entity_poly.entity_id
_entity_poly.type
_entity_poly.pdbx_seq_one_letter_code
_entity_poly.pdbx_strand_id
1 'polypeptide(L)'
;MKKLLLTLALLVSAFALSAQNFPFQVTDGNGGVIENNSTYYIFGDGGDMGELALEFYAKNTSTNTFSIIAEKIEIQNVEGTQNSFCFGDNCYPSFVFEANYDISPDESILWSFHYQPFDDEWQPIFGEQIMQYSLYDRANPNEKFTVNVTFKYSENGINEYTSADVFSNAYPVPARDIVNFDYNFNTSANAEVAIFNMMGQEVMRSEISGMSGKATLNVSDLADGVYFYSLIVNGETEKSNKLVIRK
;
A
#
# COMPACT_ATOMS: atom_id res chain seq x y z
N MET A 1 4.73 55.72 -39.12
CA MET A 1 4.09 55.08 -37.96
C MET A 1 4.29 53.57 -38.11
N LYS A 2 5.34 53.06 -37.48
CA LYS A 2 5.67 51.59 -37.51
C LYS A 2 4.98 50.95 -36.32
N LYS A 3 4.06 50.02 -36.57
CA LYS A 3 3.46 49.19 -35.52
C LYS A 3 4.41 48.08 -35.15
N LEU A 4 4.88 48.12 -33.92
CA LEU A 4 5.72 47.09 -33.29
C LEU A 4 4.79 45.98 -32.77
N LEU A 5 4.78 44.81 -33.43
CA LEU A 5 4.09 43.61 -32.95
C LEU A 5 5.01 42.92 -31.92
N LEU A 6 4.60 42.97 -30.65
CA LEU A 6 5.23 42.24 -29.56
C LEU A 6 4.64 40.82 -29.54
N THR A 7 5.38 39.85 -30.04
CA THR A 7 5.03 38.43 -29.90
C THR A 7 5.49 37.95 -28.53
N LEU A 8 4.53 37.77 -27.62
CA LEU A 8 4.74 37.13 -26.32
C LEU A 8 4.89 35.63 -26.53
N ALA A 9 6.12 35.14 -26.51
CA ALA A 9 6.41 33.67 -26.48
C ALA A 9 6.12 33.16 -25.10
N LEU A 10 5.00 32.43 -24.94
CA LEU A 10 4.72 31.62 -23.75
C LEU A 10 5.68 30.45 -23.74
N LEU A 11 6.71 30.50 -22.89
CA LEU A 11 7.52 29.35 -22.52
C LEU A 11 6.68 28.45 -21.60
N VAL A 12 6.00 27.46 -22.17
CA VAL A 12 5.47 26.33 -21.41
C VAL A 12 6.65 25.45 -21.05
N SER A 13 7.17 25.63 -19.84
CA SER A 13 8.08 24.65 -19.24
C SER A 13 7.26 23.40 -18.94
N ALA A 14 7.31 22.42 -19.85
CA ALA A 14 6.88 21.07 -19.56
C ALA A 14 7.84 20.53 -18.47
N PHE A 15 7.39 20.54 -17.22
CA PHE A 15 7.96 19.67 -16.22
C PHE A 15 7.68 18.24 -16.69
N ALA A 16 8.65 17.62 -17.35
CA ALA A 16 8.67 16.19 -17.48
C ALA A 16 8.79 15.65 -16.04
N LEU A 17 7.67 15.21 -15.48
CA LEU A 17 7.73 14.25 -14.38
C LEU A 17 8.50 13.05 -14.97
N SER A 18 9.77 12.94 -14.59
CA SER A 18 10.54 11.72 -14.81
C SER A 18 9.84 10.64 -13.97
N ALA A 19 8.96 9.87 -14.58
CA ALA A 19 8.53 8.63 -13.97
C ALA A 19 9.80 7.81 -13.75
N GLN A 20 10.13 7.53 -12.49
CA GLN A 20 11.23 6.63 -12.16
C GLN A 20 10.90 5.30 -12.81
N ASN A 21 11.68 4.92 -13.81
CA ASN A 21 11.43 3.72 -14.60
C ASN A 21 12.31 2.61 -14.04
N PHE A 22 11.85 1.99 -12.95
CA PHE A 22 12.53 0.83 -12.40
C PHE A 22 12.46 -0.34 -13.40
N PRO A 23 13.53 -1.14 -13.52
CA PRO A 23 13.53 -2.34 -14.37
C PRO A 23 12.69 -3.49 -13.76
N PHE A 24 11.99 -3.22 -12.66
CA PHE A 24 11.14 -4.15 -11.95
C PHE A 24 9.83 -3.50 -11.52
N GLN A 25 8.82 -4.31 -11.31
CA GLN A 25 7.55 -3.93 -10.70
C GLN A 25 7.41 -4.64 -9.36
N VAL A 26 6.94 -3.92 -8.34
CA VAL A 26 6.63 -4.51 -7.04
C VAL A 26 5.11 -4.67 -6.92
N THR A 27 4.68 -5.85 -6.45
CA THR A 27 3.26 -6.16 -6.24
C THR A 27 3.06 -6.81 -4.86
N ASP A 28 1.85 -6.74 -4.35
CA ASP A 28 1.40 -7.56 -3.22
C ASP A 28 1.08 -8.99 -3.66
N GLY A 29 0.73 -9.86 -2.70
CA GLY A 29 0.38 -11.25 -2.96
C GLY A 29 -0.87 -11.46 -3.82
N ASN A 30 -1.68 -10.41 -4.04
CA ASN A 30 -2.88 -10.42 -4.88
C ASN A 30 -2.64 -9.79 -6.26
N GLY A 31 -1.41 -9.33 -6.54
CA GLY A 31 -1.04 -8.69 -7.79
C GLY A 31 -1.33 -7.19 -7.85
N GLY A 32 -1.72 -6.57 -6.73
CA GLY A 32 -1.83 -5.12 -6.60
C GLY A 32 -0.45 -4.46 -6.71
N VAL A 33 -0.32 -3.43 -7.56
CA VAL A 33 0.95 -2.71 -7.76
C VAL A 33 1.23 -1.82 -6.57
N ILE A 34 2.44 -1.94 -6.03
CA ILE A 34 2.93 -1.12 -4.92
C ILE A 34 3.58 0.15 -5.48
N GLU A 35 3.19 1.29 -4.95
CA GLU A 35 3.76 2.58 -5.33
C GLU A 35 5.06 2.86 -4.57
N ASN A 36 5.99 3.53 -5.24
CA ASN A 36 7.23 3.97 -4.61
C ASN A 36 6.95 4.98 -3.49
N ASN A 37 7.67 4.86 -2.37
CA ASN A 37 7.51 5.64 -1.14
C ASN A 37 6.16 5.43 -0.41
N SER A 38 5.49 4.32 -0.65
CA SER A 38 4.30 3.94 0.11
C SER A 38 4.64 3.61 1.57
N THR A 39 3.64 3.76 2.46
CA THR A 39 3.78 3.47 3.89
C THR A 39 2.72 2.45 4.30
N TYR A 40 3.16 1.45 5.07
CA TYR A 40 2.34 0.37 5.60
C TYR A 40 2.41 0.35 7.12
N TYR A 41 1.28 0.02 7.75
CA TYR A 41 1.18 -0.15 9.19
C TYR A 41 0.69 -1.56 9.48
N ILE A 42 1.45 -2.32 10.27
CA ILE A 42 1.14 -3.68 10.66
C ILE A 42 0.93 -3.69 12.16
N PHE A 43 -0.23 -4.17 12.58
CA PHE A 43 -0.62 -4.18 13.99
C PHE A 43 -0.64 -5.61 14.51
N GLY A 44 -0.24 -5.76 15.77
CA GLY A 44 -0.38 -6.99 16.53
C GLY A 44 -0.77 -6.69 17.97
N ASP A 45 -1.33 -7.68 18.64
CA ASP A 45 -1.75 -7.56 20.02
C ASP A 45 -1.08 -8.62 20.91
N GLY A 46 -1.07 -8.34 22.21
CA GLY A 46 -0.47 -9.24 23.21
C GLY A 46 -1.16 -10.61 23.36
N GLY A 47 -2.30 -10.82 22.68
CA GLY A 47 -3.00 -12.10 22.60
C GLY A 47 -2.48 -13.00 21.47
N ASP A 48 -1.84 -12.42 20.46
CA ASP A 48 -1.21 -13.15 19.36
C ASP A 48 0.30 -13.20 19.57
N MET A 49 0.81 -14.39 19.89
CA MET A 49 2.25 -14.66 20.05
C MET A 49 2.94 -14.87 18.69
N GLY A 50 2.39 -14.34 17.64
CA GLY A 50 2.87 -14.47 16.27
C GLY A 50 3.86 -13.39 15.84
N GLU A 51 4.57 -13.69 14.77
CA GLU A 51 5.38 -12.74 14.01
C GLU A 51 4.46 -11.82 13.21
N LEU A 52 4.78 -10.53 13.16
CA LEU A 52 4.13 -9.61 12.23
C LEU A 52 4.90 -9.63 10.91
N ALA A 53 4.21 -9.91 9.81
CA ALA A 53 4.84 -10.02 8.50
C ALA A 53 4.10 -9.22 7.42
N LEU A 54 4.87 -8.77 6.41
CA LEU A 54 4.37 -8.12 5.21
C LEU A 54 5.13 -8.68 4.01
N GLU A 55 4.40 -9.10 2.97
CA GLU A 55 4.96 -9.76 1.80
C GLU A 55 4.68 -8.98 0.53
N PHE A 56 5.72 -8.81 -0.27
CA PHE A 56 5.69 -8.26 -1.62
C PHE A 56 6.43 -9.18 -2.58
N TYR A 57 6.24 -8.92 -3.86
CA TYR A 57 6.91 -9.62 -4.95
C TYR A 57 7.55 -8.61 -5.89
N ALA A 58 8.85 -8.75 -6.13
CA ALA A 58 9.57 -7.94 -7.11
C ALA A 58 9.73 -8.74 -8.41
N LYS A 59 9.11 -8.26 -9.48
CA LYS A 59 9.19 -8.89 -10.81
C LYS A 59 10.09 -8.08 -11.73
N ASN A 60 11.08 -8.73 -12.37
CA ASN A 60 11.85 -8.13 -13.44
C ASN A 60 10.97 -7.92 -14.68
N THR A 61 10.76 -6.67 -15.06
CA THR A 61 9.98 -6.28 -16.25
C THR A 61 10.86 -5.96 -17.46
N SER A 62 12.18 -6.08 -17.31
CA SER A 62 13.14 -5.85 -18.38
C SER A 62 13.46 -7.13 -19.17
N THR A 63 14.19 -6.98 -20.26
CA THR A 63 14.65 -8.11 -21.09
C THR A 63 16.02 -8.64 -20.69
N ASN A 64 16.65 -8.06 -19.66
CA ASN A 64 17.98 -8.41 -19.20
C ASN A 64 17.95 -8.89 -17.75
N THR A 65 18.86 -9.79 -17.40
CA THR A 65 19.16 -10.09 -16.00
C THR A 65 19.86 -8.89 -15.38
N PHE A 66 19.49 -8.51 -14.17
CA PHE A 66 20.15 -7.46 -13.40
C PHE A 66 20.21 -7.83 -11.92
N SER A 67 21.17 -7.21 -11.22
CA SER A 67 21.40 -7.45 -9.80
C SER A 67 20.67 -6.43 -8.97
N ILE A 68 19.65 -6.86 -8.22
CA ILE A 68 18.93 -6.00 -7.27
C ILE A 68 19.59 -6.11 -5.89
N ILE A 69 19.73 -4.98 -5.24
CA ILE A 69 20.06 -4.87 -3.82
C ILE A 69 18.76 -4.59 -3.05
N ALA A 70 18.47 -5.40 -2.04
CA ALA A 70 17.50 -5.11 -1.00
C ALA A 70 18.24 -4.52 0.20
N GLU A 71 17.83 -3.33 0.62
CA GLU A 71 18.39 -2.60 1.75
C GLU A 71 17.33 -2.41 2.82
N LYS A 72 17.72 -2.55 4.09
CA LYS A 72 16.90 -2.32 5.27
C LYS A 72 17.52 -1.22 6.13
N ILE A 73 16.71 -0.24 6.54
CA ILE A 73 17.11 0.86 7.42
C ILE A 73 16.15 0.90 8.61
N GLU A 74 16.68 0.89 9.82
CA GLU A 74 15.92 1.07 11.04
C GLU A 74 15.77 2.57 11.34
N ILE A 75 14.54 3.08 11.24
CA ILE A 75 14.24 4.49 11.53
C ILE A 75 13.95 4.67 13.02
N GLN A 76 13.16 3.75 13.58
CA GLN A 76 12.90 3.66 15.02
C GLN A 76 12.97 2.20 15.43
N ASN A 77 13.76 1.90 16.46
CA ASN A 77 13.95 0.55 16.94
C ASN A 77 13.34 0.37 18.33
N VAL A 78 12.69 -0.78 18.56
CA VAL A 78 12.24 -1.23 19.88
C VAL A 78 13.28 -2.20 20.41
N GLU A 79 13.96 -1.83 21.50
CA GLU A 79 15.04 -2.63 22.09
C GLU A 79 14.53 -4.01 22.53
N GLY A 80 15.30 -5.05 22.25
CA GLY A 80 14.99 -6.44 22.59
C GLY A 80 14.14 -7.18 21.56
N THR A 81 13.62 -6.48 20.54
CA THR A 81 12.86 -7.12 19.46
C THR A 81 13.76 -7.47 18.26
N GLN A 82 13.25 -8.28 17.35
CA GLN A 82 13.98 -8.67 16.15
C GLN A 82 13.20 -8.30 14.89
N ASN A 83 13.93 -7.80 13.88
CA ASN A 83 13.38 -7.57 12.55
C ASN A 83 14.26 -8.27 11.51
N SER A 84 13.69 -9.16 10.74
CA SER A 84 14.34 -9.88 9.65
C SER A 84 13.65 -9.53 8.32
N PHE A 85 14.25 -9.91 7.21
CA PHE A 85 13.63 -9.82 5.90
C PHE A 85 14.04 -10.99 5.03
N CYS A 86 13.15 -11.40 4.12
CA CYS A 86 13.49 -12.38 3.10
C CYS A 86 13.57 -11.68 1.74
N PHE A 87 14.54 -12.11 0.91
CA PHE A 87 14.71 -11.59 -0.43
C PHE A 87 15.17 -12.72 -1.36
N GLY A 88 14.37 -13.02 -2.38
CA GLY A 88 14.52 -14.21 -3.19
C GLY A 88 14.33 -15.48 -2.35
N ASP A 89 15.27 -16.40 -2.44
CA ASP A 89 15.20 -17.70 -1.77
C ASP A 89 15.77 -17.68 -0.34
N ASN A 90 16.23 -16.54 0.16
CA ASN A 90 16.93 -16.44 1.43
C ASN A 90 16.26 -15.45 2.38
N CYS A 91 16.28 -15.84 3.68
CA CYS A 91 15.90 -14.95 4.77
C CYS A 91 17.12 -14.50 5.54
N TYR A 92 17.16 -13.23 5.89
CA TYR A 92 18.30 -12.56 6.50
C TYR A 92 17.94 -12.10 7.92
N PRO A 93 18.76 -12.44 8.92
CA PRO A 93 18.52 -12.07 10.31
C PRO A 93 18.64 -10.57 10.56
N SER A 94 18.24 -10.12 11.74
CA SER A 94 18.14 -8.71 12.13
C SER A 94 19.41 -7.89 11.92
N PHE A 95 20.58 -8.47 12.04
CA PHE A 95 21.89 -7.82 11.88
C PHE A 95 22.38 -7.71 10.42
N VAL A 96 21.61 -8.21 9.46
CA VAL A 96 21.90 -8.06 8.02
C VAL A 96 21.05 -6.90 7.48
N PHE A 97 21.69 -5.93 6.86
CA PHE A 97 21.05 -4.70 6.36
C PHE A 97 20.98 -4.63 4.85
N GLU A 98 21.75 -5.45 4.14
CA GLU A 98 21.72 -5.51 2.67
C GLU A 98 21.80 -6.96 2.20
N ALA A 99 21.08 -7.25 1.12
CA ALA A 99 21.12 -8.51 0.41
C ALA A 99 21.09 -8.26 -1.09
N ASN A 100 21.65 -9.16 -1.90
CA ASN A 100 21.59 -9.06 -3.34
C ASN A 100 20.99 -10.33 -3.95
N TYR A 101 20.30 -10.13 -5.08
CA TYR A 101 19.76 -11.21 -5.89
C TYR A 101 19.82 -10.83 -7.37
N ASP A 102 20.20 -11.78 -8.22
CA ASP A 102 20.19 -11.59 -9.67
C ASP A 102 18.85 -12.09 -10.22
N ILE A 103 18.04 -11.19 -10.74
CA ILE A 103 16.70 -11.48 -11.24
C ILE A 103 16.73 -11.59 -12.75
N SER A 104 16.35 -12.77 -13.27
CA SER A 104 16.22 -13.03 -14.71
C SER A 104 14.99 -12.33 -15.31
N PRO A 105 14.94 -12.11 -16.64
CA PRO A 105 13.74 -11.57 -17.28
C PRO A 105 12.47 -12.35 -16.90
N ASP A 106 11.38 -11.63 -16.60
CA ASP A 106 10.09 -12.17 -16.17
C ASP A 106 10.07 -12.93 -14.84
N GLU A 107 11.21 -13.11 -14.20
CA GLU A 107 11.28 -13.72 -12.88
C GLU A 107 10.65 -12.81 -11.83
N SER A 108 9.93 -13.42 -10.89
CA SER A 108 9.33 -12.76 -9.71
C SER A 108 9.87 -13.40 -8.45
N ILE A 109 10.35 -12.59 -7.53
CA ILE A 109 10.96 -13.05 -6.29
C ILE A 109 10.23 -12.47 -5.09
N LEU A 110 10.24 -13.21 -3.97
CA LEU A 110 9.70 -12.76 -2.70
C LEU A 110 10.56 -11.63 -2.11
N TRP A 111 9.90 -10.63 -1.54
CA TRP A 111 10.47 -9.57 -0.72
C TRP A 111 9.57 -9.34 0.48
N SER A 112 9.91 -9.92 1.62
CA SER A 112 9.08 -9.89 2.81
C SER A 112 9.81 -9.37 4.03
N PHE A 113 9.04 -8.80 4.94
CA PHE A 113 9.50 -8.14 6.16
C PHE A 113 8.86 -8.80 7.36
N HIS A 114 9.65 -9.06 8.38
CA HIS A 114 9.26 -9.84 9.53
C HIS A 114 9.68 -9.12 10.82
N TYR A 115 8.76 -8.98 11.74
CA TYR A 115 8.99 -8.37 13.04
C TYR A 115 8.53 -9.29 14.15
N GLN A 116 9.45 -9.62 15.06
CA GLN A 116 9.20 -10.42 16.24
C GLN A 116 9.23 -9.53 17.48
N PRO A 117 8.06 -9.16 18.04
CA PRO A 117 7.94 -8.27 19.19
C PRO A 117 8.10 -9.04 20.53
N PHE A 118 9.09 -9.93 20.63
CA PHE A 118 9.34 -10.75 21.80
C PHE A 118 10.81 -10.75 22.15
N ASP A 119 11.11 -10.81 23.46
CA ASP A 119 12.46 -11.02 23.93
C ASP A 119 12.89 -12.51 23.83
N ASP A 120 14.12 -12.81 24.28
CA ASP A 120 14.68 -14.16 24.25
C ASP A 120 13.93 -15.16 25.18
N GLU A 121 13.13 -14.65 26.12
CA GLU A 121 12.28 -15.42 27.03
C GLU A 121 10.82 -15.52 26.52
N TRP A 122 10.56 -15.09 25.28
CA TRP A 122 9.23 -15.02 24.63
C TRP A 122 8.23 -14.15 25.40
N GLN A 123 8.72 -13.10 26.07
CA GLN A 123 7.84 -12.09 26.64
C GLN A 123 7.56 -11.00 25.64
N PRO A 124 6.30 -10.54 25.53
CA PRO A 124 5.92 -9.50 24.58
C PRO A 124 6.58 -8.16 24.91
N ILE A 125 7.14 -7.52 23.92
CA ILE A 125 7.68 -6.16 24.00
C ILE A 125 6.80 -5.24 23.20
N PHE A 126 6.07 -4.38 23.89
CA PHE A 126 5.15 -3.43 23.26
C PHE A 126 5.88 -2.19 22.76
N GLY A 127 5.50 -1.73 21.60
CA GLY A 127 6.12 -0.56 21.00
C GLY A 127 5.81 -0.41 19.50
N GLU A 128 6.49 0.56 18.91
CA GLU A 128 6.37 0.89 17.50
C GLU A 128 7.76 0.84 16.86
N GLN A 129 7.94 -0.11 15.96
CA GLN A 129 9.14 -0.30 15.13
C GLN A 129 8.90 0.33 13.76
N ILE A 130 9.75 1.28 13.37
CA ILE A 130 9.64 1.93 12.05
C ILE A 130 10.84 1.54 11.21
N MET A 131 10.54 0.95 10.05
CA MET A 131 11.52 0.43 9.11
C MET A 131 11.35 1.09 7.75
N GLN A 132 12.45 1.26 7.05
CA GLN A 132 12.46 1.59 5.63
C GLN A 132 13.16 0.47 4.87
N TYR A 133 12.51 -0.03 3.84
CA TYR A 133 13.07 -1.04 2.95
C TYR A 133 13.17 -0.48 1.54
N SER A 134 14.28 -0.74 0.87
CA SER A 134 14.52 -0.22 -0.48
C SER A 134 15.04 -1.32 -1.40
N LEU A 135 14.60 -1.27 -2.67
CA LEU A 135 15.16 -2.04 -3.77
C LEU A 135 15.83 -1.10 -4.77
N TYR A 136 17.00 -1.45 -5.25
CA TYR A 136 17.67 -0.70 -6.31
C TYR A 136 18.55 -1.59 -7.17
N ASP A 137 18.72 -1.22 -8.44
CA ASP A 137 19.70 -1.85 -9.31
C ASP A 137 21.11 -1.50 -8.81
N ARG A 138 21.92 -2.53 -8.64
CA ARG A 138 23.34 -2.37 -8.23
C ARG A 138 24.12 -1.44 -9.16
N ALA A 139 23.78 -1.41 -10.44
CA ALA A 139 24.39 -0.52 -11.42
C ALA A 139 23.90 0.95 -11.27
N ASN A 140 22.76 1.17 -10.61
CA ASN A 140 22.13 2.48 -10.48
C ASN A 140 21.64 2.76 -9.04
N PRO A 141 22.55 2.85 -8.05
CA PRO A 141 22.19 2.87 -6.62
C PRO A 141 21.49 4.17 -6.16
N ASN A 142 21.43 5.20 -7.01
CA ASN A 142 20.75 6.45 -6.68
C ASN A 142 19.24 6.42 -6.93
N GLU A 143 18.75 5.44 -7.69
CA GLU A 143 17.33 5.25 -7.96
C GLU A 143 16.81 4.10 -7.10
N LYS A 144 16.16 4.43 -5.98
CA LYS A 144 15.63 3.45 -5.04
C LYS A 144 14.10 3.42 -5.10
N PHE A 145 13.57 2.22 -5.18
CA PHE A 145 12.18 1.93 -4.87
C PHE A 145 12.08 1.69 -3.36
N THR A 146 11.27 2.44 -2.66
CA THR A 146 11.24 2.45 -1.19
C THR A 146 9.84 2.17 -0.68
N VAL A 147 9.74 1.40 0.39
CA VAL A 147 8.54 1.25 1.21
C VAL A 147 8.89 1.51 2.67
N ASN A 148 7.98 2.17 3.39
CA ASN A 148 8.10 2.43 4.81
C ASN A 148 7.12 1.50 5.54
N VAL A 149 7.57 0.82 6.58
CA VAL A 149 6.74 -0.11 7.35
C VAL A 149 6.81 0.26 8.82
N THR A 150 5.67 0.45 9.42
CA THR A 150 5.52 0.62 10.87
C THR A 150 4.87 -0.62 11.43
N PHE A 151 5.61 -1.37 12.24
CA PHE A 151 5.07 -2.46 13.04
C PHE A 151 4.70 -1.91 14.42
N LYS A 152 3.45 -2.07 14.81
CA LYS A 152 2.97 -1.63 16.13
C LYS A 152 2.43 -2.81 16.90
N TYR A 153 3.04 -3.11 18.04
CA TYR A 153 2.61 -4.16 18.93
C TYR A 153 2.16 -3.56 20.27
N SER A 154 0.94 -3.89 20.72
CA SER A 154 0.33 -3.29 21.90
C SER A 154 -0.35 -4.33 22.80
N GLU A 155 -0.42 -4.06 24.11
CA GLU A 155 -0.99 -4.95 25.11
C GLU A 155 -2.49 -5.19 24.90
N ASN A 156 -3.19 -4.17 24.47
CA ASN A 156 -4.61 -4.24 24.17
C ASN A 156 -4.73 -4.05 22.65
N GLY A 157 -4.92 -5.11 21.92
CA GLY A 157 -5.16 -5.10 20.49
C GLY A 157 -6.45 -4.37 20.12
N ILE A 158 -6.50 -3.08 20.43
CA ILE A 158 -7.40 -2.21 19.73
C ILE A 158 -6.74 -2.03 18.37
N ASN A 159 -7.18 -2.81 17.42
CA ASN A 159 -7.08 -2.45 16.03
C ASN A 159 -7.84 -1.12 15.88
N GLU A 160 -7.24 -0.02 16.33
CA GLU A 160 -7.58 1.27 15.79
C GLU A 160 -7.07 1.22 14.34
N TYR A 161 -7.81 0.49 13.52
CA TYR A 161 -7.89 0.85 12.12
C TYR A 161 -8.36 2.29 12.14
N THR A 162 -7.43 3.22 12.12
CA THR A 162 -7.76 4.59 11.74
C THR A 162 -8.08 4.51 10.25
N SER A 163 -9.24 3.94 9.95
CA SER A 163 -9.81 3.80 8.60
C SER A 163 -9.95 5.16 7.90
N ALA A 164 -9.71 6.24 8.62
CA ALA A 164 -9.81 7.60 8.11
C ALA A 164 -8.79 7.92 7.02
N ASP A 165 -7.59 7.32 7.06
CA ASP A 165 -6.52 7.63 6.11
C ASP A 165 -6.39 6.59 4.99
N VAL A 166 -7.10 5.47 5.08
CA VAL A 166 -6.91 4.28 4.24
C VAL A 166 -7.99 4.13 3.17
N PHE A 167 -9.13 4.83 3.31
CA PHE A 167 -10.24 4.75 2.36
C PHE A 167 -10.81 6.15 2.08
N SER A 168 -10.70 6.58 0.83
CA SER A 168 -11.17 7.91 0.42
C SER A 168 -12.68 8.06 0.60
N ASN A 169 -13.16 9.28 0.52
CA ASN A 169 -14.58 9.49 0.28
C ASN A 169 -14.91 9.11 -1.17
N ALA A 170 -16.18 8.72 -1.39
CA ALA A 170 -16.70 8.46 -2.72
C ALA A 170 -16.51 9.65 -3.67
N TYR A 171 -16.07 9.41 -4.91
CA TYR A 171 -16.00 10.45 -5.94
C TYR A 171 -16.27 9.90 -7.34
N PRO A 172 -16.88 10.72 -8.24
CA PRO A 172 -17.51 12.00 -7.97
C PRO A 172 -18.77 11.86 -7.12
N VAL A 173 -19.09 12.89 -6.35
CA VAL A 173 -20.39 13.01 -5.66
C VAL A 173 -20.98 14.39 -6.01
N PRO A 174 -22.16 14.45 -6.67
CA PRO A 174 -23.02 13.34 -7.09
C PRO A 174 -22.36 12.42 -8.12
N ALA A 175 -22.58 11.10 -7.96
CA ALA A 175 -22.20 10.09 -8.93
C ALA A 175 -23.26 9.97 -10.04
N ARG A 176 -22.83 9.59 -11.24
CA ARG A 176 -23.73 9.38 -12.39
C ARG A 176 -23.78 7.91 -12.80
N ASP A 177 -22.69 7.43 -13.38
CA ASP A 177 -22.58 6.07 -13.92
C ASP A 177 -21.61 5.23 -13.09
N ILE A 178 -20.59 5.88 -12.53
CA ILE A 178 -19.56 5.23 -11.71
C ILE A 178 -19.29 6.04 -10.44
N VAL A 179 -18.85 5.34 -9.41
CA VAL A 179 -18.28 5.92 -8.19
C VAL A 179 -16.96 5.22 -7.89
N ASN A 180 -15.98 6.00 -7.45
CA ASN A 180 -14.63 5.52 -7.14
C ASN A 180 -14.31 5.74 -5.68
N PHE A 181 -13.43 4.88 -5.17
CA PHE A 181 -12.83 4.96 -3.86
C PHE A 181 -11.35 4.62 -4.00
N ASP A 182 -10.46 5.50 -3.58
CA ASP A 182 -9.05 5.16 -3.43
C ASP A 182 -8.85 4.51 -2.07
N TYR A 183 -8.07 3.45 -2.01
CA TYR A 183 -7.82 2.71 -0.77
C TYR A 183 -6.35 2.33 -0.65
N ASN A 184 -5.91 2.23 0.59
CA ASN A 184 -4.61 1.70 0.96
C ASN A 184 -4.76 0.99 2.31
N PHE A 185 -4.83 -0.34 2.27
CA PHE A 185 -4.95 -1.18 3.46
C PHE A 185 -3.57 -1.60 3.94
N ASN A 186 -3.39 -1.57 5.24
CA ASN A 186 -2.11 -1.87 5.88
C ASN A 186 -1.80 -3.37 5.94
N THR A 187 -2.80 -4.22 5.67
CA THR A 187 -2.68 -5.67 5.64
C THR A 187 -3.55 -6.24 4.52
N SER A 188 -3.26 -7.47 4.10
CA SER A 188 -4.17 -8.22 3.23
C SER A 188 -5.46 -8.53 4.01
N ALA A 189 -6.48 -7.70 3.82
CA ALA A 189 -7.78 -7.84 4.44
C ALA A 189 -8.83 -8.23 3.40
N ASN A 190 -9.83 -9.02 3.79
CA ASN A 190 -11.03 -9.19 2.99
C ASN A 190 -11.87 -7.91 3.12
N ALA A 191 -11.69 -7.00 2.17
CA ALA A 191 -12.37 -5.72 2.18
C ALA A 191 -13.45 -5.67 1.09
N GLU A 192 -14.56 -5.04 1.40
CA GLU A 192 -15.71 -4.88 0.52
C GLU A 192 -16.29 -3.48 0.65
N VAL A 193 -16.85 -2.97 -0.44
CA VAL A 193 -17.73 -1.79 -0.41
C VAL A 193 -19.16 -2.25 -0.65
N ALA A 194 -20.04 -1.93 0.29
CA ALA A 194 -21.48 -2.16 0.15
C ALA A 194 -22.22 -0.82 0.04
N ILE A 195 -23.23 -0.74 -0.83
CA ILE A 195 -24.11 0.41 -1.00
C ILE A 195 -25.51 0.04 -0.52
N PHE A 196 -26.09 0.93 0.30
CA PHE A 196 -27.39 0.76 0.91
C PHE A 196 -28.33 1.90 0.50
N ASN A 197 -29.60 1.59 0.31
CA ASN A 197 -30.65 2.59 0.13
C ASN A 197 -31.02 3.26 1.48
N MET A 198 -31.89 4.25 1.47
CA MET A 198 -32.32 4.97 2.67
C MET A 198 -33.07 4.10 3.70
N MET A 199 -33.53 2.91 3.31
CA MET A 199 -34.17 1.95 4.23
C MET A 199 -33.16 0.99 4.84
N GLY A 200 -31.85 1.13 4.54
CA GLY A 200 -30.80 0.24 5.00
C GLY A 200 -30.71 -1.09 4.26
N GLN A 201 -31.44 -1.23 3.16
CA GLN A 201 -31.35 -2.41 2.32
C GLN A 201 -30.10 -2.32 1.43
N GLU A 202 -29.28 -3.35 1.42
CA GLU A 202 -28.14 -3.45 0.52
C GLU A 202 -28.61 -3.56 -0.95
N VAL A 203 -28.08 -2.69 -1.80
CA VAL A 203 -28.41 -2.64 -3.23
C VAL A 203 -27.22 -2.99 -4.12
N MET A 204 -26.01 -2.99 -3.57
CA MET A 204 -24.80 -3.34 -4.28
C MET A 204 -23.70 -3.72 -3.31
N ARG A 205 -22.82 -4.65 -3.70
CA ARG A 205 -21.60 -5.02 -2.99
C ARG A 205 -20.50 -5.31 -4.00
N SER A 206 -19.28 -4.92 -3.67
CA SER A 206 -18.08 -5.19 -4.48
C SER A 206 -16.91 -5.51 -3.57
N GLU A 207 -16.20 -6.57 -3.87
CA GLU A 207 -14.95 -6.92 -3.22
C GLU A 207 -13.85 -5.93 -3.65
N ILE A 208 -12.97 -5.60 -2.72
CA ILE A 208 -11.76 -4.82 -2.94
C ILE A 208 -10.59 -5.79 -2.94
N SER A 209 -9.84 -5.82 -4.04
CA SER A 209 -8.70 -6.71 -4.20
C SER A 209 -7.39 -5.95 -4.09
N GLY A 210 -6.44 -6.49 -3.33
CA GLY A 210 -5.13 -5.88 -3.13
C GLY A 210 -5.07 -4.95 -1.92
N MET A 211 -3.85 -4.58 -1.55
CA MET A 211 -3.58 -3.73 -0.38
C MET A 211 -3.78 -2.24 -0.68
N SER A 212 -3.62 -1.82 -1.92
CA SER A 212 -3.84 -0.43 -2.34
C SER A 212 -4.37 -0.35 -3.77
N GLY A 213 -5.09 0.71 -4.07
CA GLY A 213 -5.61 0.93 -5.42
C GLY A 213 -6.86 1.78 -5.46
N LYS A 214 -7.65 1.56 -6.51
CA LYS A 214 -8.92 2.23 -6.76
C LYS A 214 -10.03 1.20 -6.98
N ALA A 215 -11.02 1.22 -6.09
CA ALA A 215 -12.27 0.49 -6.31
C ALA A 215 -13.23 1.35 -7.14
N THR A 216 -13.74 0.80 -8.24
CA THR A 216 -14.70 1.47 -9.14
C THR A 216 -15.98 0.65 -9.18
N LEU A 217 -17.08 1.25 -8.74
CA LEU A 217 -18.40 0.63 -8.77
C LEU A 217 -19.25 1.27 -9.87
N ASN A 218 -19.89 0.43 -10.68
CA ASN A 218 -20.85 0.89 -11.68
C ASN A 218 -22.23 1.06 -11.00
N VAL A 219 -22.68 2.30 -10.87
CA VAL A 219 -23.95 2.68 -10.23
C VAL A 219 -25.00 3.12 -11.26
N SER A 220 -24.79 2.83 -12.55
CA SER A 220 -25.71 3.24 -13.63
C SER A 220 -27.12 2.68 -13.48
N ASP A 221 -27.27 1.54 -12.81
CA ASP A 221 -28.58 0.89 -12.62
C ASP A 221 -29.32 1.42 -11.37
N LEU A 222 -28.66 2.18 -10.51
CA LEU A 222 -29.29 2.79 -9.35
C LEU A 222 -30.04 4.07 -9.75
N ALA A 223 -31.22 4.27 -9.15
CA ALA A 223 -32.04 5.46 -9.38
C ALA A 223 -31.40 6.72 -8.77
N ASP A 224 -31.83 7.89 -9.24
CA ASP A 224 -31.48 9.16 -8.59
C ASP A 224 -31.91 9.14 -7.13
N GLY A 225 -31.02 9.52 -6.22
CA GLY A 225 -31.34 9.49 -4.80
C GLY A 225 -30.14 9.59 -3.86
N VAL A 226 -30.47 9.46 -2.59
CA VAL A 226 -29.48 9.38 -1.51
C VAL A 226 -29.31 7.93 -1.11
N TYR A 227 -28.07 7.52 -1.07
CA TYR A 227 -27.61 6.21 -0.63
C TYR A 227 -26.57 6.36 0.47
N PHE A 228 -26.22 5.26 1.11
CA PHE A 228 -25.07 5.17 2.01
C PHE A 228 -24.15 4.09 1.47
N TYR A 229 -22.86 4.32 1.57
CA TYR A 229 -21.87 3.28 1.33
C TYR A 229 -21.13 2.96 2.61
N SER A 230 -20.73 1.70 2.76
CA SER A 230 -19.92 1.23 3.87
C SER A 230 -18.71 0.48 3.36
N LEU A 231 -17.55 0.78 3.94
CA LEU A 231 -16.39 -0.08 3.88
C LEU A 231 -16.56 -1.17 4.94
N ILE A 232 -16.43 -2.41 4.52
CA ILE A 232 -16.51 -3.60 5.38
C ILE A 232 -15.16 -4.30 5.27
N VAL A 233 -14.50 -4.53 6.40
CA VAL A 233 -13.20 -5.18 6.49
C VAL A 233 -13.34 -6.37 7.43
N ASN A 234 -12.97 -7.57 6.95
CA ASN A 234 -13.12 -8.82 7.70
C ASN A 234 -14.53 -9.07 8.27
N GLY A 235 -15.56 -8.53 7.59
CA GLY A 235 -16.96 -8.66 7.99
C GLY A 235 -17.47 -7.59 8.96
N GLU A 236 -16.63 -6.67 9.39
CA GLU A 236 -17.00 -5.54 10.26
C GLU A 236 -17.08 -4.23 9.47
N THR A 237 -18.05 -3.38 9.80
CA THR A 237 -18.22 -2.08 9.16
C THR A 237 -17.28 -1.06 9.77
N GLU A 238 -16.30 -0.63 9.00
CA GLU A 238 -15.26 0.32 9.44
C GLU A 238 -15.64 1.79 9.19
N LYS A 239 -16.31 2.04 8.06
CA LYS A 239 -16.66 3.40 7.64
C LYS A 239 -17.98 3.41 6.90
N SER A 240 -18.82 4.37 7.20
CA SER A 240 -20.06 4.61 6.44
C SER A 240 -20.22 6.09 6.14
N ASN A 241 -20.58 6.40 4.88
CA ASN A 241 -20.81 7.77 4.45
C ASN A 241 -21.96 7.85 3.43
N LYS A 242 -22.41 9.06 3.21
CA LYS A 242 -23.47 9.38 2.26
C LYS A 242 -22.95 9.37 0.82
N LEU A 243 -23.70 8.77 -0.09
CA LEU A 243 -23.52 8.81 -1.54
C LEU A 243 -24.77 9.46 -2.18
N VAL A 244 -24.56 10.38 -3.09
CA VAL A 244 -25.65 10.98 -3.89
C VAL A 244 -25.49 10.54 -5.33
N ILE A 245 -26.55 9.97 -5.91
CA ILE A 245 -26.61 9.59 -7.33
C ILE A 245 -27.53 10.56 -8.05
N ARG A 246 -27.09 11.10 -9.16
CA ARG A 246 -27.85 12.03 -10.00
C ARG A 246 -27.46 11.85 -11.47
N LYS A 247 -28.41 11.40 -12.28
CA LYS A 247 -28.26 11.16 -13.73
C LYS A 247 -28.57 12.38 -14.58
#